data_bc8f2eb51a89d2546f930a5431355fd3
#
_entry.id   bc8f2eb51a89d2546f930a5431355fd3
#
_cell.length_a   1.000
_cell.length_b   1.000
_cell.length_c   1.000
_cell.angle_alpha   90.00
_cell.angle_beta   90.00
_cell.angle_gamma   90.00
#
_symmetry.space_group_name_H-M   'P 1'
#
loop_
_entity.id
_entity.type
_entity.pdbx_description
1 polymer ?
#
loop_
_entity_poly.entity_id
_entity_poly.type
_entity_poly.pdbx_seq_one_letter_code
_entity_poly.pdbx_strand_id
1 'polypeptide(L)'
;MKKLSKVQLKQQAAVLSAVTALEQQAQAELPAVVQCWFSLEYEAFPGSLLVRLQFADEAGLAAAQPQLLTWQKRLSGLLLKKGIXXXXVLKDMRKHLVFTLNSPDD
;
A
#
# COMPACT_ATOMS: atom_id res chain seq x y z
N MET A 1 5.38 25.34 -3.72
CA MET A 1 4.77 24.03 -3.45
C MET A 1 3.38 23.96 -4.05
N LYS A 2 3.08 22.88 -4.72
CA LYS A 2 1.83 22.76 -5.41
C LYS A 2 0.71 22.33 -4.44
N LYS A 3 -0.40 23.03 -4.53
CA LYS A 3 -1.55 22.73 -3.69
C LYS A 3 -2.39 21.63 -4.33
N LEU A 4 -2.80 20.66 -3.53
CA LEU A 4 -3.63 19.59 -4.04
C LEU A 4 -5.06 20.08 -4.29
N SER A 5 -5.67 19.58 -5.36
CA SER A 5 -7.06 19.87 -5.65
C SER A 5 -7.98 19.13 -4.68
N LYS A 6 -9.27 19.48 -4.70
CA LYS A 6 -10.23 18.77 -3.85
C LYS A 6 -10.29 17.29 -4.19
N VAL A 7 -10.22 16.96 -5.48
CA VAL A 7 -10.23 15.55 -5.90
C VAL A 7 -9.00 14.84 -5.39
N GLN A 8 -7.83 15.50 -5.50
CA GLN A 8 -6.59 14.90 -5.03
C GLN A 8 -6.58 14.71 -3.51
N LEU A 9 -7.14 15.65 -2.77
CA LEU A 9 -7.25 15.49 -1.33
C LEU A 9 -8.15 14.32 -0.96
N LYS A 10 -9.24 14.13 -1.69
CA LYS A 10 -10.10 12.97 -1.48
C LYS A 10 -9.36 11.67 -1.78
N GLN A 11 -8.58 11.66 -2.87
CA GLN A 11 -7.80 10.49 -3.23
C GLN A 11 -6.77 10.18 -2.14
N GLN A 12 -6.10 11.21 -1.64
CA GLN A 12 -5.13 11.02 -0.58
C GLN A 12 -5.76 10.42 0.67
N ALA A 13 -6.92 10.95 1.06
CA ALA A 13 -7.61 10.44 2.25
C ALA A 13 -8.02 8.99 2.07
N ALA A 14 -8.50 8.65 0.87
CA ALA A 14 -8.91 7.27 0.59
C ALA A 14 -7.73 6.30 0.65
N VAL A 15 -6.61 6.70 0.04
CA VAL A 15 -5.42 5.86 0.07
C VAL A 15 -4.91 5.71 1.49
N LEU A 16 -4.85 6.82 2.23
CA LEU A 16 -4.35 6.77 3.60
C LEU A 16 -5.21 5.85 4.46
N SER A 17 -6.52 5.92 4.29
CA SER A 17 -7.43 5.05 5.04
C SER A 17 -7.18 3.58 4.73
N ALA A 18 -7.02 3.26 3.43
CA ALA A 18 -6.76 1.88 3.03
C ALA A 18 -5.42 1.38 3.54
N VAL A 19 -4.39 2.23 3.44
CA VAL A 19 -3.06 1.85 3.88
C VAL A 19 -3.01 1.66 5.40
N THR A 20 -3.70 2.52 6.14
CA THR A 20 -3.77 2.38 7.59
C THR A 20 -4.44 1.07 7.98
N ALA A 21 -5.53 0.72 7.30
CA ALA A 21 -6.21 -0.55 7.59
C ALA A 21 -5.30 -1.73 7.26
N LEU A 22 -4.60 -1.67 6.14
CA LEU A 22 -3.69 -2.74 5.77
C LEU A 22 -2.58 -2.89 6.81
N GLU A 23 -2.03 -1.76 7.26
CA GLU A 23 -0.98 -1.78 8.28
C GLU A 23 -1.45 -2.46 9.56
N GLN A 24 -2.65 -2.13 10.01
CA GLN A 24 -3.19 -2.74 11.22
C GLN A 24 -3.35 -4.24 11.06
N GLN A 25 -3.86 -4.67 9.91
CA GLN A 25 -4.00 -6.10 9.66
C GLN A 25 -2.65 -6.80 9.60
N ALA A 26 -1.69 -6.17 8.93
CA ALA A 26 -0.38 -6.78 8.77
C ALA A 26 0.34 -6.88 10.11
N GLN A 27 0.26 -5.84 10.93
CA GLN A 27 0.89 -5.88 12.24
C GLN A 27 0.27 -6.94 13.14
N ALA A 28 -1.02 -7.20 12.97
CA ALA A 28 -1.69 -8.23 13.75
C ALA A 28 -1.34 -9.64 13.30
N GLU A 29 -1.05 -9.82 12.01
CA GLU A 29 -0.89 -11.17 11.45
C GLU A 29 0.56 -11.53 11.13
N LEU A 30 1.42 -10.54 10.91
CA LEU A 30 2.81 -10.76 10.52
C LEU A 30 3.72 -10.14 11.57
N PRO A 31 4.33 -10.95 12.44
CA PRO A 31 5.04 -10.40 13.61
C PRO A 31 6.15 -9.42 13.30
N ALA A 32 6.79 -9.56 12.14
CA ALA A 32 7.93 -8.72 11.82
C ALA A 32 7.58 -7.42 11.12
N VAL A 33 6.30 -7.16 10.88
CA VAL A 33 5.92 -5.93 10.20
C VAL A 33 6.11 -4.72 11.12
N VAL A 34 6.82 -3.73 10.62
CA VAL A 34 7.08 -2.50 11.35
C VAL A 34 6.04 -1.45 11.03
N GLN A 35 5.84 -1.21 9.75
CA GLN A 35 4.90 -0.18 9.30
C GLN A 35 4.58 -0.38 7.83
N CYS A 36 3.61 0.39 7.38
CA CYS A 36 3.21 0.41 5.98
C CYS A 36 3.25 1.86 5.51
N TRP A 37 3.86 2.11 4.35
CA TRP A 37 3.94 3.47 3.85
C TRP A 37 3.81 3.45 2.34
N PHE A 38 3.51 4.62 1.76
CA PHE A 38 3.21 4.66 0.33
C PHE A 38 3.73 5.93 -0.31
N SER A 39 3.87 5.85 -1.63
CA SER A 39 4.16 7.01 -2.45
C SER A 39 3.25 6.98 -3.68
N LEU A 40 2.98 8.15 -4.24
CA LEU A 40 2.20 8.24 -5.45
C LEU A 40 2.40 9.59 -6.11
N GLU A 41 2.07 9.66 -7.39
CA GLU A 41 2.03 10.91 -8.12
C GLU A 41 0.60 11.15 -8.59
N TYR A 42 0.02 12.26 -8.20
CA TYR A 42 -1.40 12.49 -8.46
C TYR A 42 -1.71 12.62 -9.95
N GLU A 43 -0.78 13.12 -10.73
CA GLU A 43 -1.00 13.20 -12.17
C GLU A 43 -1.08 11.82 -12.83
N ALA A 44 -0.57 10.80 -12.17
CA ALA A 44 -0.58 9.43 -12.67
C ALA A 44 -1.30 8.49 -11.71
N PHE A 45 -2.23 9.01 -10.96
CA PHE A 45 -3.00 8.23 -10.00
C PHE A 45 -4.15 7.48 -10.71
N PRO A 46 -4.43 6.25 -10.35
CA PRO A 46 -3.81 5.44 -9.30
C PRO A 46 -2.66 4.55 -9.77
N GLY A 47 -2.29 4.62 -11.03
CA GLY A 47 -1.24 3.75 -11.55
C GLY A 47 0.10 3.91 -10.86
N SER A 48 0.40 5.11 -10.34
CA SER A 48 1.68 5.39 -9.69
C SER A 48 1.72 4.97 -8.22
N LEU A 49 0.60 4.53 -7.66
CA LEU A 49 0.56 4.18 -6.24
C LEU A 49 1.45 2.98 -5.95
N LEU A 50 2.36 3.14 -4.99
CA LEU A 50 3.17 2.04 -4.51
C LEU A 50 3.13 2.02 -2.99
N VAL A 51 2.66 0.90 -2.45
CA VAL A 51 2.54 0.69 -1.01
C VAL A 51 3.63 -0.31 -0.60
N ARG A 52 4.28 -0.01 0.51
CA ARG A 52 5.37 -0.85 1.01
C ARG A 52 5.05 -1.35 2.40
N LEU A 53 5.12 -2.67 2.60
CA LEU A 53 5.08 -3.26 3.93
C LEU A 53 6.52 -3.46 4.37
N GLN A 54 6.89 -2.75 5.42
CA GLN A 54 8.26 -2.77 5.91
C GLN A 54 8.41 -3.81 7.00
N PHE A 55 9.43 -4.63 6.87
CA PHE A 55 9.73 -5.69 7.84
C PHE A 55 10.98 -5.33 8.63
N ALA A 56 11.03 -5.82 9.88
CA ALA A 56 12.13 -5.51 10.77
C ALA A 56 13.44 -6.16 10.33
N ASP A 57 13.36 -7.33 9.69
CA ASP A 57 14.57 -8.03 9.30
C ASP A 57 14.28 -8.96 8.12
N GLU A 58 15.37 -9.49 7.56
CA GLU A 58 15.25 -10.37 6.39
C GLU A 58 14.50 -11.66 6.70
N ALA A 59 14.68 -12.20 7.89
CA ALA A 59 14.00 -13.44 8.25
C ALA A 59 12.49 -13.25 8.27
N GLY A 60 12.02 -12.12 8.82
CA GLY A 60 10.62 -11.83 8.85
C GLY A 60 10.04 -11.62 7.46
N LEU A 61 10.78 -10.92 6.60
CA LEU A 61 10.35 -10.71 5.24
C LEU A 61 10.27 -12.03 4.49
N ALA A 62 11.29 -12.87 4.61
CA ALA A 62 11.32 -14.15 3.93
C ALA A 62 10.17 -15.03 4.39
N ALA A 63 9.87 -15.02 5.68
CA ALA A 63 8.77 -15.81 6.21
C ALA A 63 7.42 -15.36 5.65
N ALA A 64 7.27 -14.07 5.38
CA ALA A 64 6.02 -13.54 4.85
C ALA A 64 5.90 -13.66 3.33
N GLN A 65 7.01 -13.91 2.65
CA GLN A 65 7.04 -13.90 1.20
C GLN A 65 5.97 -14.77 0.54
N PRO A 66 5.68 -15.98 1.03
CA PRO A 66 4.63 -16.79 0.42
C PRO A 66 3.25 -16.16 0.48
N GLN A 67 3.05 -15.15 1.32
CA GLN A 67 1.77 -14.48 1.44
C GLN A 67 1.70 -13.17 0.65
N LEU A 68 2.70 -12.87 -0.15
CA LEU A 68 2.73 -11.58 -0.87
C LEU A 68 1.47 -11.39 -1.71
N LEU A 69 1.08 -12.39 -2.46
CA LEU A 69 -0.11 -12.29 -3.31
C LEU A 69 -1.36 -12.03 -2.46
N THR A 70 -1.47 -12.69 -1.33
CA THR A 70 -2.60 -12.49 -0.42
C THR A 70 -2.69 -11.02 0.01
N TRP A 71 -1.56 -10.43 0.37
CA TRP A 71 -1.57 -9.06 0.83
C TRP A 71 -1.82 -8.07 -0.30
N GLN A 72 -1.33 -8.38 -1.50
CA GLN A 72 -1.67 -7.58 -2.68
C GLN A 72 -3.17 -7.58 -2.94
N LYS A 73 -3.81 -8.74 -2.79
CA LYS A 73 -5.26 -8.82 -2.96
C LYS A 73 -6.00 -8.06 -1.86
N ARG A 74 -5.49 -8.12 -0.64
CA ARG A 74 -6.12 -7.36 0.45
C ARG A 74 -6.06 -5.86 0.19
N LEU A 75 -4.91 -5.38 -0.27
CA LEU A 75 -4.80 -3.96 -0.61
C LEU A 75 -5.80 -3.58 -1.69
N SER A 76 -5.93 -4.41 -2.72
CA SER A 76 -6.88 -4.15 -3.78
C SER A 76 -8.30 -4.01 -3.23
N GLY A 77 -8.69 -4.92 -2.36
CA GLY A 77 -10.02 -4.88 -1.76
C GLY A 77 -10.24 -3.64 -0.91
N LEU A 78 -9.23 -3.25 -0.13
CA LEU A 78 -9.33 -2.08 0.71
C LEU A 78 -9.45 -0.80 -0.13
N LEU A 79 -8.67 -0.72 -1.20
CA LEU A 79 -8.76 0.44 -2.10
C LEU A 79 -10.12 0.50 -2.78
N LEU A 80 -10.62 -0.65 -3.20
CA LEU A 80 -11.91 -0.70 -3.86
C LEU A 80 -13.03 -0.21 -2.94
N LYS A 81 -12.96 -0.58 -1.66
CA LYS A 81 -13.94 -0.10 -0.68
C LYS A 81 -13.93 1.42 -0.56
N LYS A 82 -12.79 2.03 -0.82
CA LYS A 82 -12.66 3.49 -0.73
C LYS A 82 -12.91 4.18 -2.06
N GLY A 83 -13.39 3.44 -3.08
CA GLY A 83 -13.72 4.01 -4.37
C GLY A 83 -12.54 4.12 -5.33
N ILE A 84 -11.44 3.48 -5.00
CA ILE A 84 -10.30 3.47 -5.90
C ILE A 84 -10.31 2.18 -6.69
N UNK A 85 -10.89 2.28 -7.57
CA UNK A 85 -11.01 1.07 -8.24
C UNK A 85 -10.86 1.41 -9.65
N UNK A 86 -10.34 1.10 -9.98
CA UNK A 86 -10.38 1.31 -11.33
C UNK A 86 -9.97 0.00 -11.84
N UNK A 87 -10.69 -0.56 -11.71
CA UNK A 87 -10.54 -1.80 -12.07
C UNK A 87 -9.52 -2.06 -13.05
N UNK A 88 -9.68 -1.44 -13.77
CA UNK A 88 -8.79 -1.61 -14.80
C UNK A 88 -7.43 -1.17 -14.47
N VAL A 89 -7.41 -0.25 -13.82
CA VAL A 89 -6.12 0.36 -13.53
C VAL A 89 -5.34 -0.48 -12.50
N LEU A 90 -6.01 -1.07 -11.60
CA LEU A 90 -5.36 -1.86 -10.56
C LEU A 90 -5.33 -3.35 -10.88
N LYS A 91 -5.22 -3.67 -12.13
CA LYS A 91 -5.20 -5.08 -12.54
C LYS A 91 -4.01 -5.83 -11.97
N ASP A 92 -2.85 -5.21 -11.96
CA ASP A 92 -1.63 -5.88 -11.56
C ASP A 92 -1.15 -5.31 -10.25
N MET A 93 -1.55 -5.94 -9.16
CA MET A 93 -1.21 -5.47 -7.83
C MET A 93 0.26 -5.68 -7.48
N ARG A 94 1.00 -6.41 -8.30
CA ARG A 94 2.45 -6.55 -8.09
C ARG A 94 3.16 -5.21 -8.18
N LYS A 95 2.57 -4.29 -8.93
CA LYS A 95 3.12 -2.93 -9.05
C LYS A 95 2.75 -2.05 -7.86
N HIS A 96 1.78 -2.46 -7.06
CA HIS A 96 1.19 -1.58 -6.07
C HIS A 96 1.50 -1.97 -4.63
N LEU A 97 2.00 -3.17 -4.39
CA LEU A 97 2.40 -3.57 -3.05
C LEU A 97 3.66 -4.42 -3.12
N VAL A 98 4.65 -4.01 -2.35
CA VAL A 98 5.89 -4.79 -2.21
C VAL A 98 6.27 -4.91 -0.74
N PHE A 99 7.05 -5.92 -0.44
CA PHE A 99 7.68 -6.07 0.89
C PHE A 99 9.06 -5.44 0.83
N THR A 100 9.46 -4.78 1.90
CA THR A 100 10.74 -4.10 1.92
C THR A 100 11.36 -4.12 3.31
N LEU A 101 12.66 -3.91 3.36
CA LEU A 101 13.36 -3.69 4.63
C LEU A 101 13.65 -2.21 4.85
N ASN A 102 13.36 -1.37 3.86
CA ASN A 102 13.68 0.05 3.92
C ASN A 102 12.59 0.84 4.61
N SER A 103 13.01 1.88 5.34
CA SER A 103 12.07 2.84 5.92
C SER A 103 11.89 4.01 4.97
N PRO A 104 10.85 4.83 5.20
CA PRO A 104 10.66 6.01 4.35
C PRO A 104 11.84 6.99 4.38
N ASP A 105 12.66 6.92 5.43
CA ASP A 105 13.79 7.81 5.58
C ASP A 105 15.07 7.31 4.92
N ASP A 106 15.06 6.11 4.43
CA ASP A 106 16.26 5.52 3.80
C ASP A 106 16.54 6.10 2.41
#